data_77676f8cbba4709378a146c83f608776
#
_entry.id   77676f8cbba4709378a146c83f608776
#
_cell.length_a   1.000
_cell.length_b   1.000
_cell.length_c   1.000
_cell.angle_alpha   90.00
_cell.angle_beta   90.00
_cell.angle_gamma   90.00
#
_symmetry.space_group_name_H-M   'P 1'
#
loop_
_entity.id
_entity.type
_entity.pdbx_description
1 polymer ?
#
loop_
_entity_poly.entity_id
_entity_poly.type
_entity_poly.pdbx_seq_one_letter_code
_entity_poly.pdbx_strand_id
1 'polypeptide(L)'
;MKVLLIDNYDSFTYNLYHYLSSLKCKVEVRRNDKIKINEIKKNKYKKIVISPGPGNPNQAGNCLKIVKYFYKTIPILGVCLGHQIIGQVFRSRIVVARKLMHGKTSLISHNGKGIFVGIKKVITATRYHSLIIEKKNLGKDLIITAETKDKIIMGIMHKKYNVHGVQFHPESIKTPDGIKLLKNFLKY
;
A
#
# COMPACT_ATOMS: atom_id res chain seq x y z
N MET A 1 -9.35 2.35 -17.07
CA MET A 1 -8.59 3.34 -16.28
C MET A 1 -7.12 3.00 -16.37
N LYS A 2 -6.20 3.99 -16.55
CA LYS A 2 -4.75 3.76 -16.62
C LYS A 2 -4.14 3.82 -15.20
N VAL A 3 -3.46 2.74 -14.78
CA VAL A 3 -2.86 2.59 -13.45
C VAL A 3 -1.36 2.38 -13.60
N LEU A 4 -0.55 3.14 -12.85
CA LEU A 4 0.87 2.88 -12.69
C LEU A 4 1.07 1.92 -11.52
N LEU A 5 1.68 0.78 -11.76
CA LEU A 5 2.15 -0.13 -10.73
C LEU A 5 3.67 -0.02 -10.62
N ILE A 6 4.15 0.56 -9.52
CA ILE A 6 5.59 0.69 -9.27
C ILE A 6 6.08 -0.60 -8.63
N ASP A 7 7.01 -1.24 -9.29
CA ASP A 7 7.60 -2.50 -8.89
C ASP A 7 8.90 -2.27 -8.10
N ASN A 8 8.87 -2.65 -6.83
CA ASN A 8 10.01 -2.61 -5.93
C ASN A 8 10.88 -3.89 -6.01
N TYR A 9 10.98 -4.49 -7.19
CA TYR A 9 11.72 -5.74 -7.41
C TYR A 9 11.17 -6.90 -6.57
N ASP A 10 9.85 -7.02 -6.55
CA ASP A 10 9.13 -8.00 -5.74
C ASP A 10 8.42 -9.05 -6.58
N SER A 11 8.48 -10.32 -6.15
CA SER A 11 7.84 -11.44 -6.85
C SER A 11 6.32 -11.38 -6.86
N PHE A 12 5.70 -10.68 -5.89
CA PHE A 12 4.25 -10.51 -5.80
C PHE A 12 3.71 -9.34 -6.62
N THR A 13 4.57 -8.52 -7.24
CA THR A 13 4.12 -7.39 -8.08
C THR A 13 3.16 -7.84 -9.17
N TYR A 14 3.44 -8.96 -9.83
CA TYR A 14 2.58 -9.46 -10.91
C TYR A 14 1.25 -10.02 -10.41
N ASN A 15 1.12 -10.43 -9.16
CA ASN A 15 -0.18 -10.76 -8.58
C ASN A 15 -1.06 -9.49 -8.46
N LEU A 16 -0.48 -8.36 -8.04
CA LEU A 16 -1.17 -7.06 -8.08
C LEU A 16 -1.55 -6.66 -9.51
N TYR A 17 -0.64 -6.87 -10.48
CA TYR A 17 -0.92 -6.63 -11.89
C TYR A 17 -2.14 -7.43 -12.36
N HIS A 18 -2.18 -8.73 -12.09
CA HIS A 18 -3.28 -9.60 -12.49
C HIS A 18 -4.60 -9.20 -11.84
N TYR A 19 -4.61 -8.88 -10.54
CA TYR A 19 -5.84 -8.41 -9.87
C TYR A 19 -6.34 -7.07 -10.42
N LEU A 20 -5.46 -6.10 -10.62
CA LEU A 20 -5.84 -4.81 -11.21
C LEU A 20 -6.32 -4.96 -12.65
N SER A 21 -5.70 -5.84 -13.43
CA SER A 21 -6.10 -6.14 -14.81
C SER A 21 -7.47 -6.82 -14.87
N SER A 22 -7.76 -7.77 -13.96
CA SER A 22 -9.07 -8.41 -13.84
C SER A 22 -10.19 -7.40 -13.48
N LEU A 23 -9.82 -6.31 -12.80
CA LEU A 23 -10.71 -5.17 -12.54
C LEU A 23 -10.80 -4.16 -13.70
N LYS A 24 -10.42 -4.59 -14.92
CA LYS A 24 -10.48 -3.82 -16.18
C LYS A 24 -9.61 -2.55 -16.18
N CYS A 25 -8.49 -2.56 -15.44
CA CYS A 25 -7.49 -1.51 -15.49
C CYS A 25 -6.46 -1.78 -16.61
N LYS A 26 -6.03 -0.71 -17.30
CA LYS A 26 -4.82 -0.74 -18.13
C LYS A 26 -3.63 -0.48 -17.20
N VAL A 27 -2.96 -1.55 -16.78
CA VAL A 27 -1.85 -1.49 -15.81
C VAL A 27 -0.54 -1.39 -16.55
N GLU A 28 0.30 -0.44 -16.14
CA GLU A 28 1.66 -0.29 -16.63
C GLU A 28 2.62 -0.51 -15.45
N VAL A 29 3.46 -1.54 -15.55
CA VAL A 29 4.46 -1.88 -14.53
C VAL A 29 5.76 -1.16 -14.84
N ARG A 30 6.32 -0.46 -13.87
CA ARG A 30 7.61 0.25 -13.99
C ARG A 30 8.45 0.03 -12.73
N ARG A 31 9.73 -0.25 -12.93
CA ARG A 31 10.68 -0.40 -11.81
C ARG A 31 10.85 0.91 -11.05
N ASN A 32 10.98 0.82 -9.73
CA ASN A 32 11.04 1.94 -8.80
C ASN A 32 12.20 2.92 -9.05
N ASP A 33 13.33 2.42 -9.57
CA ASP A 33 14.53 3.21 -9.92
C ASP A 33 14.48 3.77 -11.35
N LYS A 34 13.65 3.22 -12.24
CA LYS A 34 13.54 3.64 -13.64
C LYS A 34 12.49 4.70 -13.87
N ILE A 35 11.35 4.63 -13.19
CA ILE A 35 10.24 5.58 -13.36
C ILE A 35 10.59 6.97 -12.79
N LYS A 36 10.38 8.02 -13.57
CA LYS A 36 10.65 9.41 -13.19
C LYS A 36 9.37 10.24 -13.09
N ILE A 37 9.38 11.29 -12.28
CA ILE A 37 8.23 12.20 -12.06
C ILE A 37 7.70 12.76 -13.39
N ASN A 38 8.59 13.23 -14.28
CA ASN A 38 8.18 13.81 -15.57
C ASN A 38 7.49 12.79 -16.47
N GLU A 39 7.89 11.53 -16.41
CA GLU A 39 7.24 10.44 -17.14
C GLU A 39 5.83 10.18 -16.60
N ILE A 40 5.66 10.18 -15.28
CA ILE A 40 4.32 10.03 -14.66
C ILE A 40 3.39 11.16 -15.08
N LYS A 41 3.86 12.41 -15.08
CA LYS A 41 3.09 13.58 -15.57
C LYS A 41 2.64 13.41 -17.01
N LYS A 42 3.56 13.03 -17.91
CA LYS A 42 3.29 12.86 -19.35
C LYS A 42 2.28 11.75 -19.62
N ASN A 43 2.33 10.66 -18.88
CA ASN A 43 1.52 9.46 -19.13
C ASN A 43 0.09 9.51 -18.59
N LYS A 44 -0.30 10.55 -17.84
CA LYS A 44 -1.68 10.81 -17.36
C LYS A 44 -2.29 9.62 -16.59
N TYR A 45 -1.50 8.98 -15.72
CA TYR A 45 -2.01 7.91 -14.85
C TYR A 45 -3.11 8.44 -13.93
N LYS A 46 -4.15 7.63 -13.73
CA LYS A 46 -5.28 7.94 -12.84
C LYS A 46 -5.08 7.41 -11.43
N LYS A 47 -4.21 6.43 -11.25
CA LYS A 47 -3.87 5.81 -9.96
C LYS A 47 -2.40 5.41 -9.96
N ILE A 48 -1.81 5.42 -8.76
CA ILE A 48 -0.48 4.86 -8.51
C ILE A 48 -0.63 3.76 -7.46
N VAL A 49 -0.10 2.59 -7.74
CA VAL A 49 0.05 1.49 -6.78
C VAL A 49 1.54 1.22 -6.58
N ILE A 50 1.98 1.16 -5.33
CA ILE A 50 3.37 0.88 -4.96
C ILE A 50 3.41 -0.53 -4.37
N SER A 51 4.15 -1.41 -5.03
CA SER A 51 4.22 -2.84 -4.68
C SER A 51 4.91 -3.09 -3.33
N PRO A 52 4.78 -4.31 -2.80
CA PRO A 52 5.74 -4.85 -1.84
C PRO A 52 7.17 -4.78 -2.38
N GLY A 53 8.14 -5.06 -1.53
CA GLY A 53 9.54 -5.15 -1.93
C GLY A 53 10.47 -5.43 -0.77
N PRO A 54 11.74 -5.75 -1.06
CA PRO A 54 12.76 -5.97 -0.05
C PRO A 54 13.25 -4.67 0.58
N GLY A 55 13.97 -4.80 1.70
CA GLY A 55 14.64 -3.70 2.37
C GLY A 55 13.71 -2.75 3.12
N ASN A 56 13.94 -1.47 2.97
CA ASN A 56 13.24 -0.40 3.68
C ASN A 56 12.89 0.78 2.73
N PRO A 57 12.07 1.74 3.16
CA PRO A 57 11.65 2.87 2.31
C PRO A 57 12.79 3.68 1.67
N ASN A 58 13.95 3.81 2.32
CA ASN A 58 15.09 4.56 1.77
C ASN A 58 15.75 3.85 0.59
N GLN A 59 15.56 2.54 0.48
CA GLN A 59 16.08 1.69 -0.59
C GLN A 59 15.10 1.50 -1.75
N ALA A 60 13.93 2.12 -1.69
CA ALA A 60 12.85 1.96 -2.67
C ALA A 60 12.95 2.92 -3.88
N GLY A 61 14.15 3.20 -4.35
CA GLY A 61 14.37 4.01 -5.54
C GLY A 61 13.70 5.39 -5.49
N ASN A 62 12.85 5.68 -6.46
CA ASN A 62 12.17 6.98 -6.57
C ASN A 62 10.83 7.05 -5.79
N CYS A 63 10.42 5.99 -5.09
CA CYS A 63 9.08 5.90 -4.49
C CYS A 63 8.77 7.02 -3.49
N LEU A 64 9.73 7.36 -2.58
CA LEU A 64 9.53 8.46 -1.62
C LEU A 64 9.26 9.80 -2.33
N LYS A 65 10.03 10.10 -3.38
CA LYS A 65 9.88 11.32 -4.19
C LYS A 65 8.55 11.33 -4.93
N ILE A 66 8.13 10.18 -5.48
CA ILE A 66 6.87 10.03 -6.23
C ILE A 66 5.67 10.25 -5.29
N VAL A 67 5.64 9.61 -4.12
CA VAL A 67 4.56 9.83 -3.14
C VAL A 67 4.51 11.30 -2.73
N LYS A 68 5.64 11.90 -2.36
CA LYS A 68 5.72 13.31 -1.95
C LYS A 68 5.24 14.27 -3.03
N TYR A 69 5.44 13.93 -4.31
CA TYR A 69 5.05 14.78 -5.41
C TYR A 69 3.57 14.64 -5.79
N PHE A 70 3.04 13.40 -5.82
CA PHE A 70 1.73 13.11 -6.40
C PHE A 70 0.59 12.92 -5.39
N TYR A 71 0.84 12.87 -4.08
CA TYR A 71 -0.18 12.55 -3.08
C TYR A 71 -1.42 13.50 -3.08
N LYS A 72 -1.27 14.72 -3.59
CA LYS A 72 -2.37 15.69 -3.70
C LYS A 72 -3.19 15.54 -4.97
N THR A 73 -2.63 14.94 -6.01
CA THR A 73 -3.17 14.99 -7.39
C THR A 73 -3.56 13.63 -7.96
N ILE A 74 -2.92 12.55 -7.51
CA ILE A 74 -3.20 11.20 -7.98
C ILE A 74 -3.44 10.30 -6.76
N PRO A 75 -4.55 9.55 -6.68
CA PRO A 75 -4.74 8.55 -5.62
C PRO A 75 -3.63 7.51 -5.59
N ILE A 76 -3.12 7.21 -4.39
CA ILE A 76 -1.98 6.31 -4.17
C ILE A 76 -2.37 5.18 -3.22
N LEU A 77 -2.05 3.95 -3.59
CA LEU A 77 -2.10 2.79 -2.71
C LEU A 77 -0.69 2.23 -2.53
N GLY A 78 -0.25 2.08 -1.28
CA GLY A 78 0.99 1.39 -0.93
C GLY A 78 0.69 0.04 -0.30
N VAL A 79 1.37 -1.02 -0.79
CA VAL A 79 1.27 -2.39 -0.27
C VAL A 79 2.59 -2.78 0.38
N CYS A 80 2.56 -3.24 1.62
CA CYS A 80 3.70 -3.70 2.41
C CYS A 80 4.83 -2.65 2.47
N LEU A 81 5.89 -2.76 1.68
CA LEU A 81 6.91 -1.71 1.56
C LEU A 81 6.29 -0.37 1.12
N GLY A 82 5.33 -0.40 0.19
CA GLY A 82 4.61 0.80 -0.26
C GLY A 82 3.85 1.50 0.89
N HIS A 83 3.27 0.75 1.81
CA HIS A 83 2.64 1.28 3.03
C HIS A 83 3.66 1.98 3.94
N GLN A 84 4.84 1.38 4.13
CA GLN A 84 5.93 1.96 4.93
C GLN A 84 6.50 3.23 4.27
N ILE A 85 6.61 3.25 2.93
CA ILE A 85 7.00 4.44 2.14
C ILE A 85 6.02 5.59 2.40
N ILE A 86 4.72 5.33 2.33
CA ILE A 86 3.68 6.33 2.66
C ILE A 86 3.85 6.79 4.11
N GLY A 87 3.99 5.87 5.06
CA GLY A 87 4.24 6.20 6.45
C GLY A 87 5.42 7.17 6.61
N GLN A 88 6.56 6.85 6.02
CA GLN A 88 7.78 7.67 6.12
C GLN A 88 7.64 9.04 5.45
N VAL A 89 6.98 9.14 4.30
CA VAL A 89 6.72 10.43 3.63
C VAL A 89 5.93 11.37 4.54
N PHE A 90 4.97 10.83 5.30
CA PHE A 90 4.16 11.59 6.26
C PHE A 90 4.74 11.56 7.69
N ARG A 91 6.08 11.37 7.82
CA ARG A 91 6.85 11.49 9.06
C ARG A 91 6.54 10.46 10.13
N SER A 92 6.02 9.30 9.74
CA SER A 92 5.95 8.15 10.64
C SER A 92 7.31 7.49 10.79
N ARG A 93 7.59 6.94 11.98
CA ARG A 93 8.79 6.15 12.21
C ARG A 93 8.58 4.70 11.76
N ILE A 94 9.52 4.18 10.99
CA ILE A 94 9.56 2.77 10.57
C ILE A 94 10.54 2.04 11.48
N VAL A 95 10.10 0.93 12.07
CA VAL A 95 10.89 0.16 13.03
C VAL A 95 10.83 -1.33 12.73
N VAL A 96 11.79 -2.09 13.28
CA VAL A 96 11.77 -3.54 13.24
C VAL A 96 10.61 -4.06 14.09
N ALA A 97 9.82 -4.98 13.55
CA ALA A 97 8.75 -5.64 14.27
C ALA A 97 9.31 -6.59 15.33
N ARG A 98 8.64 -6.67 16.48
CA ARG A 98 9.02 -7.63 17.52
C ARG A 98 8.98 -9.10 17.06
N LYS A 99 8.13 -9.40 16.06
CA LYS A 99 7.94 -10.73 15.51
C LYS A 99 7.99 -10.66 13.98
N LEU A 100 8.88 -11.44 13.40
CA LEU A 100 8.95 -11.62 11.94
C LEU A 100 7.70 -12.34 11.43
N MET A 101 7.09 -11.79 10.39
CA MET A 101 5.95 -12.39 9.69
C MET A 101 6.38 -12.81 8.29
N HIS A 102 6.28 -14.13 8.01
CA HIS A 102 6.61 -14.68 6.70
C HIS A 102 5.56 -15.69 6.28
N GLY A 103 4.70 -15.32 5.33
CA GLY A 103 3.64 -16.18 4.79
C GLY A 103 2.52 -16.56 5.77
N LYS A 104 2.46 -15.89 6.93
CA LYS A 104 1.45 -16.16 7.97
C LYS A 104 0.24 -15.27 7.77
N THR A 105 -0.94 -15.82 8.03
CA THR A 105 -2.18 -15.05 8.08
C THR A 105 -2.41 -14.49 9.48
N SER A 106 -3.12 -13.36 9.53
CA SER A 106 -3.58 -12.76 10.78
C SER A 106 -4.99 -12.23 10.63
N LEU A 107 -5.74 -12.21 11.74
CA LEU A 107 -7.00 -11.48 11.83
C LEU A 107 -6.69 -9.99 11.99
N ILE A 108 -7.30 -9.17 11.16
CA ILE A 108 -7.12 -7.73 11.10
C ILE A 108 -8.48 -7.07 11.29
N SER A 109 -8.59 -6.25 12.33
CA SER A 109 -9.77 -5.40 12.56
C SER A 109 -9.59 -4.06 11.87
N HIS A 110 -10.65 -3.51 11.27
CA HIS A 110 -10.60 -2.22 10.61
C HIS A 110 -11.82 -1.34 10.97
N ASN A 111 -11.69 -0.03 10.75
CA ASN A 111 -12.73 0.95 11.10
C ASN A 111 -13.77 1.20 9.98
N GLY A 112 -13.73 0.46 8.89
CA GLY A 112 -14.64 0.58 7.74
C GLY A 112 -14.37 1.79 6.84
N LYS A 113 -13.32 2.59 7.09
CA LYS A 113 -13.01 3.78 6.30
C LYS A 113 -12.10 3.47 5.10
N GLY A 114 -12.10 4.38 4.12
CA GLY A 114 -11.23 4.29 2.95
C GLY A 114 -11.50 3.02 2.15
N ILE A 115 -10.46 2.29 1.84
CA ILE A 115 -10.55 1.06 1.04
C ILE A 115 -11.28 -0.09 1.75
N PHE A 116 -11.59 0.05 3.06
CA PHE A 116 -12.31 -0.96 3.85
C PHE A 116 -13.84 -0.79 3.83
N VAL A 117 -14.38 0.17 3.09
CA VAL A 117 -15.83 0.38 2.98
C VAL A 117 -16.52 -0.87 2.46
N GLY A 118 -17.61 -1.29 3.17
CA GLY A 118 -18.41 -2.45 2.78
C GLY A 118 -17.70 -3.81 2.92
N ILE A 119 -16.60 -3.88 3.65
CA ILE A 119 -15.90 -5.12 4.02
C ILE A 119 -16.30 -5.47 5.46
N LYS A 120 -16.42 -6.76 5.78
CA LYS A 120 -16.74 -7.21 7.14
C LYS A 120 -15.65 -6.77 8.13
N LYS A 121 -16.06 -6.40 9.34
CA LYS A 121 -15.23 -5.71 10.35
C LYS A 121 -13.87 -6.37 10.66
N VAL A 122 -13.77 -7.68 10.52
CA VAL A 122 -12.53 -8.44 10.71
C VAL A 122 -12.26 -9.25 9.45
N ILE A 123 -11.05 -9.13 8.91
CA ILE A 123 -10.60 -9.87 7.73
C ILE A 123 -9.41 -10.76 8.08
N THR A 124 -9.22 -11.82 7.30
CA THR A 124 -7.98 -12.60 7.30
C THR A 124 -7.05 -12.06 6.20
N ALA A 125 -5.80 -11.80 6.53
CA ALA A 125 -4.84 -11.32 5.53
C ALA A 125 -3.43 -11.87 5.76
N THR A 126 -2.72 -12.06 4.65
CA THR A 126 -1.35 -12.59 4.61
C THR A 126 -0.34 -11.49 4.90
N ARG A 127 0.68 -11.82 5.68
CA ARG A 127 1.76 -10.91 6.08
C ARG A 127 3.13 -11.47 5.75
N TYR A 128 4.01 -10.62 5.16
CA TYR A 128 5.40 -10.90 4.82
C TYR A 128 6.27 -9.69 5.19
N HIS A 129 6.43 -9.36 6.47
CA HIS A 129 7.18 -8.16 6.84
C HIS A 129 7.98 -8.32 8.13
N SER A 130 9.13 -7.68 8.16
CA SER A 130 9.99 -7.49 9.33
C SER A 130 9.95 -6.05 9.85
N LEU A 131 9.49 -5.09 9.03
CA LEU A 131 9.34 -3.68 9.41
C LEU A 131 7.86 -3.32 9.57
N ILE A 132 7.60 -2.34 10.42
CA ILE A 132 6.26 -1.79 10.70
C ILE A 132 6.32 -0.28 10.91
N ILE A 133 5.19 0.39 10.74
CA ILE A 133 5.00 1.75 11.22
C ILE A 133 4.81 1.71 12.74
N GLU A 134 5.64 2.45 13.47
CA GLU A 134 5.54 2.56 14.92
C GLU A 134 4.33 3.39 15.33
N LYS A 135 3.41 2.80 16.10
CA LYS A 135 2.12 3.41 16.40
C LYS A 135 2.24 4.75 17.14
N LYS A 136 3.13 4.85 18.13
CA LYS A 136 3.34 6.08 18.91
C LYS A 136 3.93 7.24 18.09
N ASN A 137 4.58 6.92 16.98
CA ASN A 137 5.20 7.89 16.06
C ASN A 137 4.53 7.88 14.69
N LEU A 138 3.20 7.70 14.66
CA LEU A 138 2.42 7.86 13.42
C LEU A 138 2.38 9.34 13.05
N GLY A 139 2.65 9.64 11.78
CA GLY A 139 2.58 11.00 11.25
C GLY A 139 1.19 11.61 11.39
N LYS A 140 1.12 12.88 11.81
CA LYS A 140 -0.14 13.59 12.14
C LYS A 140 -1.14 13.74 10.99
N ASP A 141 -0.69 13.60 9.76
CA ASP A 141 -1.55 13.66 8.58
C ASP A 141 -2.21 12.32 8.23
N LEU A 142 -1.82 11.25 8.95
CA LEU A 142 -2.35 9.91 8.76
C LEU A 142 -3.34 9.52 9.85
N ILE A 143 -4.25 8.61 9.51
CA ILE A 143 -5.09 7.89 10.45
C ILE A 143 -4.92 6.39 10.26
N ILE A 144 -5.03 5.64 11.35
CA ILE A 144 -5.04 4.18 11.33
C ILE A 144 -6.41 3.73 10.86
N THR A 145 -6.43 2.86 9.86
CA THR A 145 -7.66 2.25 9.34
C THR A 145 -7.82 0.79 9.69
N ALA A 146 -6.70 0.09 9.96
CA ALA A 146 -6.71 -1.33 10.34
C ALA A 146 -5.55 -1.66 11.28
N GLU A 147 -5.80 -2.60 12.19
CA GLU A 147 -4.81 -3.10 13.17
C GLU A 147 -5.00 -4.59 13.43
N THR A 148 -3.93 -5.25 13.87
CA THR A 148 -3.99 -6.58 14.51
C THR A 148 -4.45 -6.48 15.96
N LYS A 149 -4.75 -7.65 16.60
CA LYS A 149 -5.12 -7.71 18.03
C LYS A 149 -4.02 -7.11 18.93
N ASP A 150 -2.75 -7.33 18.59
CA ASP A 150 -1.56 -6.79 19.27
C ASP A 150 -1.19 -5.37 18.83
N LYS A 151 -2.13 -4.65 18.22
CA LYS A 151 -2.04 -3.22 17.88
C LYS A 151 -0.95 -2.84 16.89
N ILE A 152 -0.52 -3.78 16.05
CA ILE A 152 0.33 -3.47 14.91
C ILE A 152 -0.53 -2.82 13.81
N ILE A 153 -0.09 -1.69 13.29
CA ILE A 153 -0.78 -0.97 12.22
C ILE A 153 -0.74 -1.81 10.94
N MET A 154 -1.93 -2.12 10.42
CA MET A 154 -2.14 -2.89 9.20
C MET A 154 -2.75 -2.08 8.07
N GLY A 155 -3.31 -0.91 8.39
CA GLY A 155 -3.87 0.00 7.41
C GLY A 155 -3.74 1.45 7.85
N ILE A 156 -3.43 2.33 6.90
CA ILE A 156 -3.40 3.79 7.08
C ILE A 156 -4.11 4.46 5.92
N MET A 157 -4.60 5.68 6.16
CA MET A 157 -5.01 6.59 5.10
C MET A 157 -4.64 8.03 5.47
N HIS A 158 -4.45 8.87 4.47
CA HIS A 158 -4.24 10.30 4.68
C HIS A 158 -5.58 10.98 5.03
N LYS A 159 -5.56 11.94 5.96
CA LYS A 159 -6.76 12.64 6.45
C LYS A 159 -7.54 13.40 5.37
N LYS A 160 -6.83 13.94 4.37
CA LYS A 160 -7.38 14.85 3.35
C LYS A 160 -7.32 14.28 1.93
N TYR A 161 -6.29 13.54 1.58
CA TYR A 161 -6.03 13.09 0.21
C TYR A 161 -6.23 11.58 0.07
N ASN A 162 -6.50 11.13 -1.15
CA ASN A 162 -6.75 9.73 -1.47
C ASN A 162 -5.43 8.92 -1.49
N VAL A 163 -4.80 8.82 -0.33
CA VAL A 163 -3.57 8.05 -0.11
C VAL A 163 -3.86 6.99 0.94
N HIS A 164 -3.67 5.73 0.56
CA HIS A 164 -3.97 4.57 1.38
C HIS A 164 -2.75 3.65 1.45
N GLY A 165 -2.57 2.97 2.57
CA GLY A 165 -1.53 1.96 2.73
C GLY A 165 -2.02 0.76 3.50
N VAL A 166 -1.64 -0.44 3.06
CA VAL A 166 -1.87 -1.70 3.79
C VAL A 166 -0.55 -2.43 4.01
N GLN A 167 -0.29 -2.87 5.24
CA GLN A 167 0.92 -3.61 5.59
C GLN A 167 0.86 -5.07 5.15
N PHE A 168 -0.33 -5.61 5.00
CA PHE A 168 -0.59 -6.97 4.51
C PHE A 168 -0.64 -7.02 2.98
N HIS A 169 -0.74 -8.23 2.42
CA HIS A 169 -0.75 -8.51 0.99
C HIS A 169 -2.17 -8.77 0.48
N PRO A 170 -2.86 -7.76 -0.11
CA PRO A 170 -4.20 -7.95 -0.68
C PRO A 170 -4.18 -8.83 -1.93
N GLU A 171 -3.03 -8.99 -2.59
CA GLU A 171 -2.84 -9.81 -3.78
C GLU A 171 -2.60 -11.29 -3.47
N SER A 172 -2.52 -11.64 -2.19
CA SER A 172 -2.36 -13.03 -1.78
C SER A 172 -3.68 -13.79 -1.83
N ILE A 173 -3.66 -15.02 -2.34
CA ILE A 173 -4.84 -15.91 -2.34
C ILE A 173 -5.40 -16.17 -0.93
N LYS A 174 -4.56 -16.09 0.09
CA LYS A 174 -4.96 -16.22 1.51
C LYS A 174 -5.47 -14.91 2.12
N THR A 175 -5.75 -13.90 1.29
CA THR A 175 -6.43 -12.65 1.66
C THR A 175 -7.75 -12.56 0.86
N PRO A 176 -8.83 -13.24 1.29
CA PRO A 176 -10.06 -13.37 0.48
C PRO A 176 -10.70 -12.04 0.10
N ASP A 177 -10.62 -11.03 0.96
CA ASP A 177 -11.17 -9.70 0.71
C ASP A 177 -10.24 -8.79 -0.14
N GLY A 178 -9.09 -9.31 -0.59
CA GLY A 178 -8.04 -8.51 -1.24
C GLY A 178 -8.49 -7.83 -2.53
N ILE A 179 -9.18 -8.55 -3.42
CA ILE A 179 -9.70 -7.97 -4.66
C ILE A 179 -10.76 -6.88 -4.39
N LYS A 180 -11.55 -7.02 -3.33
CA LYS A 180 -12.55 -6.02 -2.92
C LYS A 180 -11.89 -4.75 -2.39
N LEU A 181 -10.78 -4.88 -1.65
CA LEU A 181 -9.95 -3.75 -1.21
C LEU A 181 -9.38 -2.98 -2.41
N LEU A 182 -8.82 -3.68 -3.39
CA LEU A 182 -8.31 -3.07 -4.63
C LEU A 182 -9.44 -2.41 -5.43
N LYS A 183 -10.60 -3.06 -5.58
CA LYS A 183 -11.78 -2.48 -6.23
C LYS A 183 -12.25 -1.19 -5.53
N ASN A 184 -12.22 -1.16 -4.20
CA ASN A 184 -12.58 0.05 -3.46
C ASN A 184 -11.57 1.18 -3.70
N PHE A 185 -10.27 0.89 -3.73
CA PHE A 185 -9.25 1.88 -4.08
C PHE A 185 -9.47 2.49 -5.47
N LEU A 186 -9.89 1.69 -6.44
CA LEU A 186 -10.11 2.19 -7.81
C LEU A 186 -11.29 3.17 -7.93
N LYS A 187 -12.18 3.26 -6.94
CA LYS A 187 -13.31 4.21 -6.93
C LYS A 187 -12.90 5.65 -6.60
N TYR A 188 -11.72 5.87 -5.99
CA TYR A 188 -11.18 7.21 -5.76
C TYR A 188 -10.60 7.80 -7.06
#